data_579af846dc0c2b3ed51485357ef63064
#
_entry.id   579af846dc0c2b3ed51485357ef63064
#
_cell.length_a   1.000
_cell.length_b   1.000
_cell.length_c   1.000
_cell.angle_alpha   90.00
_cell.angle_beta   90.00
_cell.angle_gamma   90.00
#
_symmetry.space_group_name_H-M   'P 1'
#
loop_
_entity.id
_entity.type
_entity.pdbx_description
1 polymer ?
#
loop_
_entity_poly.entity_id
_entity_poly.type
_entity_poly.pdbx_seq_one_letter_code
_entity_poly.pdbx_strand_id
1 'polypeptide(L)'
;MRRYVKLNINPNPNNPMSRRYIFSSESVGEGHPDKVCDTISDAILDACLTIDKTSRVACETFVKSNTVVVGGEITIPKIKGAALDSVLNVGSIVREAIRGIGYTNNDDVFHADRVFISNLLTAQSADIAQGVDSKKAKGKATAEQGAGDQGLMFGYACNETPELMPAPIMFAHRLGRELTAIRKAGKVKWLRPDAKSQVSVLYQDGKPVRVTNVVISTQHTEDVETEEIRKFLIANIIRKVIPKDFLDASTEFLINPTGRFVIGGPQGDSGLTGRKIIVDTYGGMGRHGGGAFSGKDPSKVDRSAAYMGRYVAKNVVAAGLADRCEVQFAYAIGHPQPVSIHIDTFGTHKVNEENIEKAVKTVFSFKPADIVTQLNLLRPIYSKTTNYGHFGKEDKEITWEKTDKAVALKKAAR
;
A
#
# COMPACT_ATOMS: atom_id res chain seq x y z
N MET A 1 -1.14 18.96 -16.73
CA MET A 1 -0.85 17.75 -17.55
C MET A 1 0.62 17.40 -17.37
N ARG A 2 0.96 16.44 -16.53
CA ARG A 2 2.32 15.91 -16.42
C ARG A 2 2.54 14.93 -17.57
N ARG A 3 3.56 15.17 -18.39
CA ARG A 3 3.84 14.37 -19.59
C ARG A 3 4.48 13.04 -19.19
N TYR A 4 3.89 11.93 -19.60
CA TYR A 4 4.60 10.66 -19.72
C TYR A 4 5.69 10.81 -20.80
N VAL A 5 6.88 10.37 -20.50
CA VAL A 5 7.98 10.45 -21.48
C VAL A 5 7.76 9.35 -22.51
N LYS A 6 7.22 9.71 -23.66
CA LYS A 6 7.22 8.83 -24.83
C LYS A 6 8.63 8.78 -25.38
N LEU A 7 9.35 7.71 -25.08
CA LEU A 7 10.61 7.44 -25.74
C LEU A 7 10.31 6.78 -27.08
N ASN A 8 10.59 7.49 -28.17
CA ASN A 8 10.63 6.90 -29.51
C ASN A 8 11.74 5.83 -29.53
N ILE A 9 11.35 4.59 -29.33
CA ILE A 9 12.25 3.45 -29.45
C ILE A 9 12.05 2.91 -30.86
N ASN A 10 12.91 3.34 -31.78
CA ASN A 10 13.05 2.64 -33.07
C ASN A 10 13.61 1.25 -32.74
N PRO A 11 12.88 0.16 -33.02
CA PRO A 11 13.41 -1.19 -32.80
C PRO A 11 14.58 -1.37 -33.77
N ASN A 12 15.79 -1.49 -33.23
CA ASN A 12 16.91 -1.97 -34.02
C ASN A 12 16.75 -3.50 -34.13
N PRO A 13 16.32 -4.04 -35.28
CA PRO A 13 16.07 -5.47 -35.46
C PRO A 13 17.36 -6.32 -35.34
N ASN A 14 18.53 -5.69 -35.32
CA ASN A 14 19.84 -6.31 -35.29
C ASN A 14 20.49 -6.29 -33.88
N ASN A 15 19.76 -5.89 -32.81
CA ASN A 15 20.26 -6.03 -31.45
C ASN A 15 19.81 -7.39 -30.89
N PRO A 16 20.69 -8.40 -30.81
CA PRO A 16 20.34 -9.75 -30.34
C PRO A 16 19.97 -9.81 -28.85
N MET A 17 20.02 -8.69 -28.12
CA MET A 17 19.72 -8.57 -26.67
C MET A 17 18.43 -7.78 -26.41
N SER A 18 17.63 -7.39 -27.39
CA SER A 18 16.35 -6.70 -27.16
C SER A 18 15.37 -7.67 -26.49
N ARG A 19 15.10 -7.46 -25.21
CA ARG A 19 14.18 -8.29 -24.41
C ARG A 19 12.78 -7.70 -24.42
N ARG A 20 11.81 -8.47 -24.92
CA ARG A 20 10.37 -8.14 -24.82
C ARG A 20 9.69 -9.09 -23.85
N TYR A 21 8.86 -8.56 -22.97
CA TYR A 21 8.06 -9.35 -22.04
C TYR A 21 6.80 -8.58 -21.62
N ILE A 22 5.79 -9.32 -21.16
CA ILE A 22 4.58 -8.73 -20.57
C ILE A 22 4.68 -8.87 -19.05
N PHE A 23 4.39 -7.77 -18.35
CA PHE A 23 4.29 -7.77 -16.90
C PHE A 23 2.91 -7.28 -16.46
N SER A 24 2.30 -7.97 -15.49
CA SER A 24 0.95 -7.69 -15.03
C SER A 24 0.95 -7.36 -13.54
N SER A 25 0.13 -6.37 -13.16
CA SER A 25 -0.17 -6.07 -11.77
C SER A 25 -1.66 -5.94 -11.57
N GLU A 26 -2.13 -6.35 -10.39
CA GLU A 26 -3.53 -6.20 -9.99
C GLU A 26 -3.69 -5.16 -8.88
N SER A 27 -4.88 -4.60 -8.77
CA SER A 27 -5.36 -3.82 -7.65
C SER A 27 -6.80 -4.21 -7.31
N VAL A 28 -7.24 -3.89 -6.10
CA VAL A 28 -8.59 -4.18 -5.64
C VAL A 28 -9.26 -2.95 -5.08
N GLY A 29 -10.60 -2.91 -5.16
CA GLY A 29 -11.43 -1.82 -4.65
C GLY A 29 -11.52 -1.80 -3.13
N GLU A 30 -12.04 -0.70 -2.59
CA GLU A 30 -12.25 -0.51 -1.14
C GLU A 30 -13.16 -1.59 -0.54
N GLY A 31 -14.13 -2.10 -1.33
CA GLY A 31 -15.08 -3.12 -0.89
C GLY A 31 -14.58 -4.55 -1.02
N HIS A 32 -13.37 -4.77 -1.54
CA HIS A 32 -12.77 -6.11 -1.49
C HIS A 32 -12.62 -6.58 -0.04
N PRO A 33 -12.99 -7.83 0.31
CA PRO A 33 -13.01 -8.29 1.71
C PRO A 33 -11.73 -8.04 2.47
N ASP A 34 -10.56 -8.31 1.87
CA ASP A 34 -9.27 -8.06 2.53
C ASP A 34 -9.04 -6.55 2.75
N LYS A 35 -9.45 -5.68 1.82
CA LYS A 35 -9.29 -4.22 1.99
C LYS A 35 -10.30 -3.62 2.96
N VAL A 36 -11.46 -4.22 3.12
CA VAL A 36 -12.39 -3.92 4.22
C VAL A 36 -11.68 -4.14 5.56
N CYS A 37 -11.00 -5.29 5.71
CA CYS A 37 -10.25 -5.62 6.93
C CYS A 37 -9.11 -4.63 7.18
N ASP A 38 -8.31 -4.32 6.16
CA ASP A 38 -7.24 -3.34 6.25
C ASP A 38 -7.76 -1.95 6.66
N THR A 39 -8.88 -1.53 6.09
CA THR A 39 -9.52 -0.24 6.41
C THR A 39 -10.00 -0.19 7.86
N ILE A 40 -10.61 -1.27 8.37
CA ILE A 40 -11.06 -1.36 9.76
C ILE A 40 -9.85 -1.33 10.70
N SER A 41 -8.82 -2.13 10.43
CA SER A 41 -7.62 -2.22 11.27
C SER A 41 -6.88 -0.89 11.36
N ASP A 42 -6.72 -0.16 10.26
CA ASP A 42 -6.09 1.16 10.27
C ASP A 42 -6.99 2.27 10.85
N ALA A 43 -8.32 2.14 10.74
CA ALA A 43 -9.24 3.07 11.43
C ALA A 43 -9.11 2.95 12.95
N ILE A 44 -8.95 1.73 13.47
CA ILE A 44 -8.70 1.50 14.90
C ILE A 44 -7.34 2.06 15.32
N LEU A 45 -6.29 1.83 14.52
CA LEU A 45 -4.97 2.41 14.74
C LEU A 45 -5.03 3.94 14.80
N ASP A 46 -5.66 4.58 13.83
CA ASP A 46 -5.78 6.05 13.78
C ASP A 46 -6.55 6.61 14.99
N ALA A 47 -7.60 5.91 15.45
CA ALA A 47 -8.33 6.26 16.67
C ALA A 47 -7.42 6.20 17.91
N CYS A 48 -6.61 5.14 18.04
CA CYS A 48 -5.64 5.00 19.14
C CYS A 48 -4.60 6.14 19.12
N LEU A 49 -4.02 6.43 17.94
CA LEU A 49 -3.02 7.49 17.78
C LEU A 49 -3.60 8.89 18.00
N THR A 50 -4.89 9.08 17.78
CA THR A 50 -5.59 10.34 18.10
C THR A 50 -5.68 10.55 19.60
N ILE A 51 -5.88 9.48 20.38
CA ILE A 51 -5.92 9.54 21.86
C ILE A 51 -4.52 9.75 22.41
N ASP A 52 -3.57 8.94 21.96
CA ASP A 52 -2.16 9.01 22.35
C ASP A 52 -1.27 8.55 21.18
N LYS A 53 -0.47 9.49 20.68
CA LYS A 53 0.47 9.24 19.58
C LYS A 53 1.53 8.16 19.87
N THR A 54 1.72 7.79 21.13
CA THR A 54 2.64 6.73 21.56
C THR A 54 1.96 5.38 21.74
N SER A 55 0.70 5.25 21.33
CA SER A 55 -0.05 4.01 21.37
C SER A 55 0.68 2.87 20.65
N ARG A 56 0.60 1.66 21.23
CA ARG A 56 1.06 0.41 20.64
C ARG A 56 -0.15 -0.36 20.14
N VAL A 57 -0.16 -0.69 18.87
CA VAL A 57 -1.31 -1.32 18.22
C VAL A 57 -0.83 -2.44 17.31
N ALA A 58 -1.41 -3.61 17.50
CA ALA A 58 -1.38 -4.74 16.59
C ALA A 58 -2.83 -5.21 16.46
N CYS A 59 -3.52 -4.76 15.41
CA CYS A 59 -4.94 -4.98 15.21
C CYS A 59 -5.18 -5.72 13.90
N GLU A 60 -5.77 -6.90 13.98
CA GLU A 60 -6.16 -7.70 12.83
C GLU A 60 -7.67 -7.83 12.76
N THR A 61 -8.20 -7.88 11.55
CA THR A 61 -9.63 -7.98 11.29
C THR A 61 -9.90 -9.17 10.36
N PHE A 62 -10.95 -9.91 10.65
CA PHE A 62 -11.55 -10.92 9.76
C PHE A 62 -12.98 -10.51 9.43
N VAL A 63 -13.40 -10.69 8.18
CA VAL A 63 -14.79 -10.48 7.74
C VAL A 63 -15.30 -11.67 6.94
N LYS A 64 -16.58 -12.02 7.15
CA LYS A 64 -17.32 -12.97 6.33
C LYS A 64 -18.83 -12.77 6.53
N SER A 65 -19.60 -12.82 5.43
CA SER A 65 -21.05 -12.62 5.44
C SER A 65 -21.43 -11.31 6.15
N ASN A 66 -22.12 -11.35 7.28
CA ASN A 66 -22.49 -10.17 8.08
C ASN A 66 -21.65 -10.06 9.37
N THR A 67 -20.48 -10.70 9.43
CA THR A 67 -19.68 -10.79 10.65
C THR A 67 -18.33 -10.10 10.47
N VAL A 68 -17.93 -9.35 11.50
CA VAL A 68 -16.62 -8.75 11.66
C VAL A 68 -16.03 -9.25 12.97
N VAL A 69 -14.84 -9.79 12.94
CA VAL A 69 -14.04 -10.13 14.13
C VAL A 69 -12.82 -9.23 14.14
N VAL A 70 -12.62 -8.51 15.22
CA VAL A 70 -11.44 -7.67 15.44
C VAL A 70 -10.66 -8.26 16.60
N GLY A 71 -9.39 -8.54 16.41
CA GLY A 71 -8.52 -9.14 17.44
C GLY A 71 -7.14 -8.52 17.47
N GLY A 72 -6.40 -8.78 18.53
CA GLY A 72 -5.04 -8.28 18.70
C GLY A 72 -4.80 -7.56 20.01
N GLU A 73 -3.70 -6.81 20.08
CA GLU A 73 -3.24 -6.16 21.32
C GLU A 73 -3.11 -4.65 21.12
N ILE A 74 -3.65 -3.89 22.07
CA ILE A 74 -3.60 -2.44 22.11
C ILE A 74 -3.13 -1.95 23.46
N THR A 75 -2.17 -1.04 23.49
CA THR A 75 -1.78 -0.27 24.66
C THR A 75 -1.84 1.22 24.35
N ILE A 76 -2.66 1.94 25.10
CA ILE A 76 -2.76 3.41 25.03
C ILE A 76 -2.21 3.95 26.36
N PRO A 77 -0.97 4.45 26.42
CA PRO A 77 -0.32 4.83 27.68
C PRO A 77 -1.08 5.92 28.47
N LYS A 78 -1.78 6.81 27.77
CA LYS A 78 -2.51 7.91 28.39
C LYS A 78 -3.69 7.48 29.25
N ILE A 79 -4.31 6.32 28.97
CA ILE A 79 -5.54 5.88 29.65
C ILE A 79 -5.31 5.02 30.91
N LYS A 80 -4.07 4.80 31.30
CA LYS A 80 -3.59 4.02 32.48
C LYS A 80 -4.68 3.36 33.34
N GLY A 81 -4.91 2.07 33.10
CA GLY A 81 -5.82 1.26 33.92
C GLY A 81 -7.32 1.38 33.60
N ALA A 82 -7.72 2.27 32.67
CA ALA A 82 -9.08 2.26 32.17
C ALA A 82 -9.30 1.07 31.21
N ALA A 83 -10.50 0.52 31.22
CA ALA A 83 -10.86 -0.50 30.24
C ALA A 83 -10.83 0.07 28.82
N LEU A 84 -10.26 -0.68 27.87
CA LEU A 84 -10.12 -0.22 26.48
C LEU A 84 -11.48 0.20 25.90
N ASP A 85 -12.53 -0.56 26.15
CA ASP A 85 -13.90 -0.32 25.66
C ASP A 85 -14.53 0.98 26.22
N SER A 86 -14.04 1.49 27.38
CA SER A 86 -14.51 2.75 27.95
C SER A 86 -13.98 3.98 27.21
N VAL A 87 -12.93 3.82 26.42
CA VAL A 87 -12.21 4.90 25.73
C VAL A 87 -12.28 4.77 24.22
N LEU A 88 -12.30 3.55 23.70
CA LEU A 88 -12.29 3.22 22.28
C LEU A 88 -13.59 2.48 21.91
N ASN A 89 -14.53 3.19 21.31
CA ASN A 89 -15.76 2.56 20.81
C ASN A 89 -15.47 1.80 19.50
N VAL A 90 -14.91 0.60 19.63
CA VAL A 90 -14.55 -0.25 18.48
C VAL A 90 -15.73 -0.50 17.56
N GLY A 91 -16.93 -0.74 18.13
CA GLY A 91 -18.14 -0.98 17.33
C GLY A 91 -18.50 0.19 16.43
N SER A 92 -18.39 1.42 16.92
CA SER A 92 -18.63 2.64 16.14
C SER A 92 -17.58 2.81 15.04
N ILE A 93 -16.29 2.63 15.36
CA ILE A 93 -15.20 2.76 14.41
C ILE A 93 -15.37 1.76 13.24
N VAL A 94 -15.68 0.50 13.56
CA VAL A 94 -15.93 -0.54 12.54
C VAL A 94 -17.10 -0.15 11.63
N ARG A 95 -18.24 0.28 12.20
CA ARG A 95 -19.40 0.68 11.43
C ARG A 95 -19.13 1.88 10.54
N GLU A 96 -18.42 2.89 11.05
CA GLU A 96 -18.04 4.07 10.26
C GLU A 96 -17.09 3.70 9.10
N ALA A 97 -16.13 2.82 9.33
CA ALA A 97 -15.25 2.32 8.28
C ALA A 97 -16.05 1.62 7.16
N ILE A 98 -16.96 0.73 7.52
CA ILE A 98 -17.82 0.00 6.58
C ILE A 98 -18.74 0.97 5.83
N ARG A 99 -19.30 1.97 6.52
CA ARG A 99 -20.15 3.02 5.92
C ARG A 99 -19.37 3.86 4.93
N GLY A 100 -18.15 4.26 5.28
CA GLY A 100 -17.23 5.01 4.41
C GLY A 100 -16.85 4.27 3.14
N ILE A 101 -16.76 2.93 3.19
CA ILE A 101 -16.58 2.07 2.01
C ILE A 101 -17.84 2.09 1.13
N GLY A 102 -19.04 2.11 1.71
CA GLY A 102 -20.31 2.19 1.00
C GLY A 102 -21.17 0.92 1.05
N TYR A 103 -20.96 0.06 2.04
CA TYR A 103 -21.88 -1.05 2.35
C TYR A 103 -23.04 -0.52 3.20
N THR A 104 -23.99 0.14 2.52
CA THR A 104 -25.12 0.85 3.12
C THR A 104 -26.44 0.61 2.39
N ASN A 105 -26.47 -0.25 1.39
CA ASN A 105 -27.69 -0.54 0.65
C ASN A 105 -28.57 -1.54 1.42
N ASN A 106 -29.86 -1.43 1.28
CA ASN A 106 -30.81 -2.28 2.03
C ASN A 106 -30.69 -3.77 1.70
N ASP A 107 -30.22 -4.10 0.50
CA ASP A 107 -29.98 -5.47 0.02
C ASP A 107 -28.58 -6.02 0.40
N ASP A 108 -27.68 -5.19 0.93
CA ASP A 108 -26.38 -5.66 1.38
C ASP A 108 -26.53 -6.60 2.59
N VAL A 109 -26.02 -7.84 2.51
CA VAL A 109 -25.88 -8.73 3.67
C VAL A 109 -24.83 -8.18 4.62
N PHE A 110 -23.66 -7.78 4.10
CA PHE A 110 -22.65 -7.07 4.85
C PHE A 110 -23.00 -5.57 4.85
N HIS A 111 -23.59 -5.08 5.93
CA HIS A 111 -24.13 -3.71 6.01
C HIS A 111 -23.65 -3.01 7.28
N ALA A 112 -23.21 -1.76 7.19
CA ALA A 112 -22.63 -0.97 8.29
C ALA A 112 -23.41 -1.03 9.60
N ASP A 113 -24.74 -0.95 9.55
CA ASP A 113 -25.60 -0.91 10.74
C ASP A 113 -26.03 -2.29 11.23
N ARG A 114 -25.86 -3.34 10.41
CA ARG A 114 -26.39 -4.69 10.68
C ARG A 114 -25.32 -5.74 10.93
N VAL A 115 -24.02 -5.46 10.64
CA VAL A 115 -22.96 -6.44 10.89
C VAL A 115 -22.88 -6.79 12.37
N PHE A 116 -22.67 -8.09 12.65
CA PHE A 116 -22.26 -8.57 13.95
C PHE A 116 -20.77 -8.30 14.16
N ILE A 117 -20.41 -7.71 15.29
CA ILE A 117 -19.03 -7.35 15.60
C ILE A 117 -18.58 -8.12 16.86
N SER A 118 -17.56 -8.96 16.70
CA SER A 118 -16.86 -9.60 17.81
C SER A 118 -15.57 -8.85 18.09
N ASN A 119 -15.47 -8.25 19.27
CA ASN A 119 -14.28 -7.53 19.72
C ASN A 119 -13.45 -8.43 20.65
N LEU A 120 -12.26 -8.83 20.16
CA LEU A 120 -11.28 -9.66 20.87
C LEU A 120 -9.96 -8.89 21.09
N LEU A 121 -10.02 -7.55 21.09
CA LEU A 121 -8.87 -6.71 21.39
C LEU A 121 -8.57 -6.75 22.88
N THR A 122 -7.32 -6.99 23.21
CA THR A 122 -6.83 -7.08 24.59
C THR A 122 -5.69 -6.08 24.84
N ALA A 123 -5.35 -5.85 26.11
CA ALA A 123 -4.14 -5.12 26.44
C ALA A 123 -2.90 -5.98 26.13
N GLN A 124 -1.82 -5.36 25.65
CA GLN A 124 -0.56 -6.06 25.37
C GLN A 124 0.00 -6.72 26.64
N SER A 125 0.49 -7.96 26.49
CA SER A 125 1.12 -8.65 27.61
C SER A 125 2.40 -7.95 28.08
N ALA A 126 2.67 -7.99 29.39
CA ALA A 126 3.87 -7.40 29.99
C ALA A 126 5.17 -8.02 29.45
N ASP A 127 5.13 -9.29 29.02
CA ASP A 127 6.31 -10.02 28.52
C ASP A 127 6.77 -9.51 27.15
N ILE A 128 5.83 -9.17 26.27
CA ILE A 128 6.13 -8.59 24.95
C ILE A 128 6.64 -7.15 25.07
N ALA A 129 6.13 -6.39 26.04
CA ALA A 129 6.55 -5.01 26.28
C ALA A 129 8.03 -4.89 26.70
N GLN A 130 8.61 -5.92 27.32
CA GLN A 130 10.01 -5.89 27.78
C GLN A 130 11.03 -5.81 26.64
N GLY A 131 10.73 -6.37 25.48
CA GLY A 131 11.63 -6.38 24.31
C GLY A 131 11.62 -5.09 23.50
N VAL A 132 10.57 -4.28 23.61
CA VAL A 132 10.32 -3.10 22.75
C VAL A 132 10.53 -1.78 23.49
N ASP A 133 10.24 -1.73 24.78
CA ASP A 133 10.40 -0.53 25.58
C ASP A 133 11.85 -0.38 26.07
N SER A 134 12.46 0.77 25.72
CA SER A 134 13.80 1.21 26.16
C SER A 134 13.84 1.51 27.68
N LYS A 135 13.28 0.64 28.52
CA LYS A 135 13.27 0.77 29.97
C LYS A 135 14.48 0.09 30.55
N LYS A 136 15.46 0.93 30.92
CA LYS A 136 16.44 0.72 32.00
C LYS A 136 16.93 -0.73 32.18
N ALA A 137 17.86 -1.15 31.33
CA ALA A 137 18.87 -2.06 31.83
C ALA A 137 19.56 -1.35 33.02
N LYS A 138 19.44 -1.90 34.22
CA LYS A 138 20.09 -1.36 35.43
C LYS A 138 21.54 -1.00 35.10
N GLY A 139 21.85 0.31 35.11
CA GLY A 139 23.23 0.80 35.08
C GLY A 139 23.81 1.30 33.75
N LYS A 140 23.06 1.43 32.64
CA LYS A 140 23.54 2.09 31.41
C LYS A 140 22.61 3.20 30.95
N ALA A 141 23.22 4.32 30.50
CA ALA A 141 22.51 5.44 29.88
C ALA A 141 21.59 4.95 28.77
N THR A 142 20.36 5.46 28.73
CA THR A 142 19.32 5.32 27.70
C THR A 142 19.61 4.28 26.61
N ALA A 143 19.07 3.07 26.78
CA ALA A 143 19.10 2.07 25.71
C ALA A 143 18.31 2.64 24.51
N GLU A 144 18.93 2.70 23.33
CA GLU A 144 18.26 3.03 22.08
C GLU A 144 17.14 2.01 21.81
N GLN A 145 16.01 2.48 21.27
CA GLN A 145 14.89 1.60 20.89
C GLN A 145 15.36 0.60 19.81
N GLY A 146 15.33 -0.67 20.11
CA GLY A 146 15.57 -1.75 19.15
C GLY A 146 14.38 -2.03 18.25
N ALA A 147 14.60 -2.81 17.20
CA ALA A 147 13.52 -3.33 16.38
C ALA A 147 12.60 -4.25 17.22
N GLY A 148 11.29 -4.08 17.06
CA GLY A 148 10.29 -4.85 17.80
C GLY A 148 10.16 -6.30 17.33
N ASP A 149 10.72 -6.62 16.16
CA ASP A 149 10.76 -7.96 15.58
C ASP A 149 11.96 -8.09 14.63
N GLN A 150 12.27 -9.32 14.26
CA GLN A 150 13.13 -9.61 13.12
C GLN A 150 12.33 -9.49 11.81
N GLY A 151 12.99 -9.23 10.70
CA GLY A 151 12.32 -9.22 9.39
C GLY A 151 13.16 -8.64 8.28
N LEU A 152 12.64 -8.82 7.06
CA LEU A 152 13.16 -8.23 5.82
C LEU A 152 12.15 -7.24 5.28
N MET A 153 12.60 -6.04 4.93
CA MET A 153 11.75 -5.01 4.33
C MET A 153 12.39 -4.51 3.05
N PHE A 154 11.56 -4.21 2.06
CA PHE A 154 12.00 -3.73 0.76
C PHE A 154 11.37 -2.39 0.44
N GLY A 155 12.16 -1.54 -0.21
CA GLY A 155 11.70 -0.34 -0.89
C GLY A 155 12.03 -0.40 -2.37
N TYR A 156 11.19 0.16 -3.22
CA TYR A 156 11.40 0.18 -4.66
C TYR A 156 10.96 1.52 -5.27
N ALA A 157 11.64 1.93 -6.32
CA ALA A 157 11.26 3.03 -7.20
C ALA A 157 11.79 2.82 -8.62
N CYS A 158 11.09 3.37 -9.60
CA CYS A 158 11.53 3.40 -11.00
C CYS A 158 10.97 4.66 -11.69
N ASN A 159 11.58 5.07 -12.79
CA ASN A 159 11.21 6.28 -13.51
C ASN A 159 10.11 6.07 -14.58
N GLU A 160 9.23 5.07 -14.38
CA GLU A 160 8.18 4.72 -15.35
C GLU A 160 6.96 5.65 -15.29
N THR A 161 6.66 6.17 -14.11
CA THR A 161 5.53 7.09 -13.87
C THR A 161 5.98 8.33 -13.10
N PRO A 162 5.19 9.42 -13.11
CA PRO A 162 5.51 10.64 -12.34
C PRO A 162 5.68 10.39 -10.84
N GLU A 163 4.99 9.39 -10.29
CA GLU A 163 5.08 8.99 -8.89
C GLU A 163 6.35 8.18 -8.59
N LEU A 164 7.15 7.86 -9.63
CA LEU A 164 8.31 6.97 -9.56
C LEU A 164 7.92 5.57 -9.09
N MET A 165 6.87 5.04 -9.69
CA MET A 165 6.28 3.72 -9.47
C MET A 165 6.19 2.93 -10.77
N PRO A 166 6.08 1.57 -10.69
CA PRO A 166 5.84 0.75 -11.88
C PRO A 166 4.51 1.06 -12.56
N ALA A 167 4.51 1.15 -13.88
CA ALA A 167 3.34 1.51 -14.66
C ALA A 167 2.14 0.55 -14.47
N PRO A 168 2.31 -0.80 -14.46
CA PRO A 168 1.18 -1.72 -14.35
C PRO A 168 0.36 -1.52 -13.06
N ILE A 169 1.03 -1.43 -11.90
CA ILE A 169 0.34 -1.24 -10.63
C ILE A 169 -0.32 0.14 -10.53
N MET A 170 0.34 1.19 -11.04
CA MET A 170 -0.24 2.53 -11.02
C MET A 170 -1.46 2.64 -11.92
N PHE A 171 -1.46 1.99 -13.08
CA PHE A 171 -2.66 1.93 -13.91
C PHE A 171 -3.79 1.16 -13.23
N ALA A 172 -3.49 0.01 -12.63
CA ALA A 172 -4.49 -0.78 -11.87
C ALA A 172 -5.08 0.03 -10.70
N HIS A 173 -4.25 0.72 -9.91
CA HIS A 173 -4.72 1.59 -8.81
C HIS A 173 -5.59 2.74 -9.32
N ARG A 174 -5.22 3.39 -10.39
CA ARG A 174 -5.99 4.52 -10.96
C ARG A 174 -7.34 4.07 -11.49
N LEU A 175 -7.43 2.88 -12.11
CA LEU A 175 -8.71 2.29 -12.52
C LEU A 175 -9.64 2.08 -11.33
N GLY A 176 -9.15 1.48 -10.25
CA GLY A 176 -9.91 1.27 -9.01
C GLY A 176 -10.34 2.59 -8.34
N ARG A 177 -9.47 3.59 -8.28
CA ARG A 177 -9.79 4.93 -7.74
C ARG A 177 -10.91 5.61 -8.53
N GLU A 178 -10.85 5.56 -9.86
CA GLU A 178 -11.87 6.17 -10.72
C GLU A 178 -13.21 5.47 -10.56
N LEU A 179 -13.24 4.13 -10.48
CA LEU A 179 -14.43 3.35 -10.17
C LEU A 179 -15.07 3.79 -8.86
N THR A 180 -14.28 3.87 -7.80
CA THR A 180 -14.75 4.30 -6.48
C THR A 180 -15.24 5.75 -6.49
N ALA A 181 -14.54 6.66 -7.17
CA ALA A 181 -14.94 8.06 -7.26
C ALA A 181 -16.30 8.21 -7.95
N ILE A 182 -16.54 7.49 -9.05
CA ILE A 182 -17.83 7.50 -9.78
C ILE A 182 -18.94 6.88 -8.94
N ARG A 183 -18.68 5.76 -8.24
CA ARG A 183 -19.64 5.10 -7.36
C ARG A 183 -20.06 6.03 -6.21
N LYS A 184 -19.09 6.60 -5.49
CA LYS A 184 -19.36 7.51 -4.35
C LYS A 184 -20.03 8.82 -4.78
N ALA A 185 -19.82 9.26 -6.02
CA ALA A 185 -20.54 10.40 -6.58
C ALA A 185 -22.02 10.11 -6.88
N GLY A 186 -22.46 8.84 -6.77
CA GLY A 186 -23.86 8.42 -7.01
C GLY A 186 -24.33 8.54 -8.45
N LYS A 187 -23.42 8.77 -9.40
CA LYS A 187 -23.74 8.96 -10.84
C LYS A 187 -24.13 7.67 -11.54
N VAL A 188 -23.64 6.53 -11.05
CA VAL A 188 -23.85 5.20 -11.60
C VAL A 188 -24.40 4.31 -10.49
N LYS A 189 -25.71 4.13 -10.49
CA LYS A 189 -26.45 3.47 -9.39
C LYS A 189 -26.19 1.97 -9.29
N TRP A 190 -25.84 1.32 -10.40
CA TRP A 190 -25.57 -0.11 -10.41
C TRP A 190 -24.16 -0.49 -9.91
N LEU A 191 -23.22 0.46 -9.73
CA LEU A 191 -21.90 0.16 -9.16
C LEU A 191 -21.98 -0.15 -7.67
N ARG A 192 -21.35 -1.28 -7.27
CA ARG A 192 -21.23 -1.76 -5.90
C ARG A 192 -19.77 -1.68 -5.41
N PRO A 193 -19.51 -1.82 -4.10
CA PRO A 193 -18.19 -1.53 -3.52
C PRO A 193 -17.06 -2.47 -3.94
N ASP A 194 -17.34 -3.76 -4.19
CA ASP A 194 -16.29 -4.74 -4.51
C ASP A 194 -15.87 -4.65 -5.98
N ALA A 195 -14.57 -4.58 -6.19
CA ALA A 195 -14.01 -4.55 -7.54
C ALA A 195 -12.55 -5.03 -7.53
N LYS A 196 -12.12 -5.52 -8.70
CA LYS A 196 -10.70 -5.82 -9.00
C LYS A 196 -10.34 -5.21 -10.34
N SER A 197 -9.08 -4.79 -10.47
CA SER A 197 -8.51 -4.33 -11.73
C SER A 197 -7.14 -4.97 -11.93
N GLN A 198 -6.81 -5.35 -13.16
CA GLN A 198 -5.49 -5.86 -13.53
C GLN A 198 -5.07 -5.22 -14.85
N VAL A 199 -3.81 -4.85 -14.96
CA VAL A 199 -3.26 -4.27 -16.17
C VAL A 199 -1.99 -5.02 -16.55
N SER A 200 -1.93 -5.49 -17.79
CA SER A 200 -0.77 -6.13 -18.40
C SER A 200 -0.10 -5.15 -19.35
N VAL A 201 1.18 -4.90 -19.14
CA VAL A 201 1.99 -3.95 -19.91
C VAL A 201 3.09 -4.69 -20.63
N LEU A 202 3.22 -4.42 -21.93
CA LEU A 202 4.36 -4.87 -22.72
C LEU A 202 5.56 -3.98 -22.40
N TYR A 203 6.65 -4.62 -22.02
CA TYR A 203 7.96 -3.99 -21.85
C TYR A 203 8.87 -4.30 -23.03
N GLN A 204 9.67 -3.34 -23.40
CA GLN A 204 10.78 -3.51 -24.33
C GLN A 204 12.02 -2.86 -23.72
N ASP A 205 13.08 -3.65 -23.58
CA ASP A 205 14.35 -3.21 -23.00
C ASP A 205 14.18 -2.52 -21.62
N GLY A 206 13.32 -3.12 -20.78
CA GLY A 206 13.02 -2.65 -19.44
C GLY A 206 12.11 -1.42 -19.34
N LYS A 207 11.55 -0.96 -20.46
CA LYS A 207 10.64 0.21 -20.52
C LYS A 207 9.22 -0.20 -20.89
N PRO A 208 8.18 0.34 -20.23
CA PRO A 208 6.80 0.09 -20.59
C PRO A 208 6.47 0.77 -21.92
N VAL A 209 5.92 0.01 -22.88
CA VAL A 209 5.62 0.53 -24.24
C VAL A 209 4.13 0.56 -24.56
N ARG A 210 3.33 -0.40 -24.10
CA ARG A 210 1.88 -0.40 -24.28
C ARG A 210 1.16 -1.35 -23.33
N VAL A 211 -0.12 -1.13 -23.13
CA VAL A 211 -1.02 -2.03 -22.41
C VAL A 211 -1.52 -3.11 -23.38
N THR A 212 -1.31 -4.37 -23.02
CA THR A 212 -1.79 -5.52 -23.81
C THR A 212 -3.21 -5.89 -23.46
N ASN A 213 -3.53 -5.92 -22.17
CA ASN A 213 -4.90 -6.14 -21.71
C ASN A 213 -5.21 -5.41 -20.39
N VAL A 214 -6.50 -5.16 -20.20
CA VAL A 214 -7.08 -4.60 -18.98
C VAL A 214 -8.21 -5.51 -18.54
N VAL A 215 -8.13 -6.03 -17.31
CA VAL A 215 -9.20 -6.77 -16.67
C VAL A 215 -9.85 -5.88 -15.63
N ILE A 216 -11.17 -5.75 -15.65
CA ILE A 216 -11.97 -5.15 -14.58
C ILE A 216 -13.11 -6.10 -14.22
N SER A 217 -13.12 -6.52 -12.95
CA SER A 217 -14.27 -7.19 -12.34
C SER A 217 -14.88 -6.25 -11.32
N THR A 218 -16.12 -5.85 -11.51
CA THR A 218 -16.81 -4.94 -10.59
C THR A 218 -18.17 -5.51 -10.19
N GLN A 219 -18.44 -5.47 -8.89
CA GLN A 219 -19.74 -5.81 -8.34
C GLN A 219 -20.79 -4.80 -8.83
N HIS A 220 -21.98 -5.29 -9.14
CA HIS A 220 -23.08 -4.50 -9.69
C HIS A 220 -24.45 -4.96 -9.17
N THR A 221 -25.46 -4.13 -9.36
CA THR A 221 -26.86 -4.52 -9.08
C THR A 221 -27.36 -5.54 -10.11
N GLU A 222 -28.46 -6.21 -9.79
CA GLU A 222 -28.99 -7.28 -10.63
C GLU A 222 -29.61 -6.78 -11.95
N ASP A 223 -30.03 -5.51 -11.97
CA ASP A 223 -30.84 -4.87 -13.02
C ASP A 223 -30.03 -4.25 -14.17
N VAL A 224 -28.71 -4.44 -14.22
CA VAL A 224 -27.85 -3.92 -15.28
C VAL A 224 -27.32 -5.04 -16.18
N GLU A 225 -27.34 -4.81 -17.49
CA GLU A 225 -26.80 -5.74 -18.47
C GLU A 225 -25.28 -5.69 -18.59
N THR A 226 -24.65 -6.85 -18.77
CA THR A 226 -23.18 -6.98 -18.88
C THR A 226 -22.59 -6.10 -19.98
N GLU A 227 -23.29 -5.95 -21.11
CA GLU A 227 -22.82 -5.13 -22.23
C GLU A 227 -22.88 -3.63 -21.90
N GLU A 228 -23.84 -3.18 -21.10
CA GLU A 228 -23.89 -1.80 -20.60
C GLU A 228 -22.68 -1.52 -19.68
N ILE A 229 -22.41 -2.43 -18.73
CA ILE A 229 -21.22 -2.37 -17.86
C ILE A 229 -19.96 -2.26 -18.71
N ARG A 230 -19.82 -3.14 -19.71
CA ARG A 230 -18.65 -3.17 -20.60
C ARG A 230 -18.45 -1.84 -21.33
N LYS A 231 -19.47 -1.33 -21.98
CA LYS A 231 -19.41 -0.05 -22.73
C LYS A 231 -19.05 1.09 -21.80
N PHE A 232 -19.69 1.15 -20.64
CA PHE A 232 -19.46 2.20 -19.66
C PHE A 232 -18.00 2.18 -19.16
N LEU A 233 -17.47 1.03 -18.74
CA LEU A 233 -16.13 0.92 -18.18
C LEU A 233 -15.05 1.25 -19.21
N ILE A 234 -15.21 0.80 -20.45
CA ILE A 234 -14.25 1.12 -21.52
C ILE A 234 -14.22 2.61 -21.78
N ALA A 235 -15.38 3.24 -21.95
CA ALA A 235 -15.49 4.64 -22.34
C ALA A 235 -15.13 5.62 -21.21
N ASN A 236 -15.62 5.36 -20.00
CA ASN A 236 -15.59 6.33 -18.91
C ASN A 236 -14.49 6.05 -17.88
N ILE A 237 -13.94 4.83 -17.83
CA ILE A 237 -12.88 4.46 -16.89
C ILE A 237 -11.57 4.20 -17.63
N ILE A 238 -11.51 3.17 -18.48
CA ILE A 238 -10.23 2.71 -19.05
C ILE A 238 -9.60 3.79 -19.94
N ARG A 239 -10.36 4.33 -20.89
CA ARG A 239 -9.86 5.35 -21.82
C ARG A 239 -9.60 6.71 -21.18
N LYS A 240 -10.16 6.95 -19.99
CA LYS A 240 -9.90 8.16 -19.20
C LYS A 240 -8.60 8.02 -18.37
N VAL A 241 -8.36 6.84 -17.81
CA VAL A 241 -7.29 6.56 -16.87
C VAL A 241 -5.98 6.21 -17.53
N ILE A 242 -6.03 5.33 -18.56
CA ILE A 242 -4.83 4.87 -19.26
C ILE A 242 -4.51 5.87 -20.39
N PRO A 243 -3.26 6.39 -20.43
CA PRO A 243 -2.87 7.33 -21.48
C PRO A 243 -3.07 6.72 -22.87
N LYS A 244 -3.56 7.52 -23.81
CA LYS A 244 -3.86 7.08 -25.19
C LYS A 244 -2.67 6.40 -25.87
N ASP A 245 -1.46 6.86 -25.57
CA ASP A 245 -0.22 6.31 -26.15
C ASP A 245 0.09 4.89 -25.69
N PHE A 246 -0.55 4.41 -24.62
CA PHE A 246 -0.44 3.04 -24.13
C PHE A 246 -1.54 2.12 -24.67
N LEU A 247 -2.56 2.65 -25.37
CA LEU A 247 -3.68 1.89 -25.91
C LEU A 247 -3.63 1.87 -27.44
N ASP A 248 -3.87 0.71 -28.03
CA ASP A 248 -4.02 0.53 -29.47
C ASP A 248 -5.18 -0.43 -29.81
N ALA A 249 -5.38 -0.71 -31.08
CA ALA A 249 -6.45 -1.59 -31.56
C ALA A 249 -6.29 -3.06 -31.09
N SER A 250 -5.09 -3.45 -30.68
CA SER A 250 -4.81 -4.80 -30.16
C SER A 250 -4.92 -4.91 -28.64
N THR A 251 -5.24 -3.80 -27.94
CA THR A 251 -5.48 -3.83 -26.49
C THR A 251 -6.79 -4.55 -26.18
N GLU A 252 -6.72 -5.62 -25.39
CA GLU A 252 -7.87 -6.42 -25.01
C GLU A 252 -8.50 -5.88 -23.72
N PHE A 253 -9.85 -5.80 -23.69
CA PHE A 253 -10.63 -5.38 -22.52
C PHE A 253 -11.49 -6.54 -22.02
N LEU A 254 -11.13 -7.10 -20.87
CA LEU A 254 -11.81 -8.20 -20.19
C LEU A 254 -12.65 -7.64 -19.04
N ILE A 255 -13.93 -7.40 -19.28
CA ILE A 255 -14.86 -6.81 -18.33
C ILE A 255 -15.81 -7.88 -17.80
N ASN A 256 -15.82 -8.08 -16.47
CA ASN A 256 -16.60 -9.14 -15.81
C ASN A 256 -16.54 -10.44 -16.63
N PRO A 257 -15.36 -11.03 -16.85
CA PRO A 257 -15.19 -12.13 -17.83
C PRO A 257 -15.99 -13.39 -17.47
N THR A 258 -16.41 -13.55 -16.21
CA THR A 258 -17.31 -14.62 -15.75
C THR A 258 -18.78 -14.25 -15.90
N GLY A 259 -19.10 -13.06 -16.40
CA GLY A 259 -20.45 -12.54 -16.55
C GLY A 259 -20.93 -11.80 -15.30
N ARG A 260 -21.97 -12.31 -14.64
CA ARG A 260 -22.64 -11.68 -13.50
C ARG A 260 -21.75 -11.64 -12.23
N PHE A 261 -21.67 -10.44 -11.59
CA PHE A 261 -20.99 -10.24 -10.33
C PHE A 261 -21.87 -9.42 -9.36
N VAL A 262 -22.97 -9.99 -8.91
CA VAL A 262 -23.92 -9.36 -7.98
C VAL A 262 -23.55 -9.65 -6.53
N ILE A 263 -23.21 -10.90 -6.21
CA ILE A 263 -22.74 -11.28 -4.87
C ILE A 263 -21.25 -10.99 -4.78
N GLY A 264 -20.88 -10.00 -3.98
CA GLY A 264 -19.50 -9.57 -3.77
C GLY A 264 -19.22 -9.17 -2.33
N GLY A 265 -18.02 -8.62 -2.10
CA GLY A 265 -17.57 -8.23 -0.78
C GLY A 265 -17.54 -9.39 0.22
N PRO A 266 -17.66 -9.10 1.53
CA PRO A 266 -17.65 -10.14 2.58
C PRO A 266 -18.77 -11.18 2.46
N GLN A 267 -19.85 -10.87 1.76
CA GLN A 267 -20.90 -11.86 1.46
C GLN A 267 -20.34 -12.95 0.53
N GLY A 268 -19.61 -12.57 -0.51
CA GLY A 268 -19.06 -13.50 -1.50
C GLY A 268 -17.85 -14.28 -0.97
N ASP A 269 -16.89 -13.58 -0.36
CA ASP A 269 -15.62 -14.17 0.09
C ASP A 269 -15.22 -13.65 1.48
N SER A 270 -14.32 -14.37 2.15
CA SER A 270 -13.75 -13.94 3.42
C SER A 270 -12.60 -12.95 3.22
N GLY A 271 -12.43 -12.04 4.16
CA GLY A 271 -11.30 -11.11 4.21
C GLY A 271 -10.49 -11.24 5.48
N LEU A 272 -9.22 -10.91 5.38
CA LEU A 272 -8.26 -10.80 6.48
C LEU A 272 -7.34 -9.61 6.26
N THR A 273 -6.97 -8.93 7.35
CA THR A 273 -5.94 -7.88 7.35
C THR A 273 -4.63 -8.43 6.80
N GLY A 274 -3.98 -7.68 5.91
CA GLY A 274 -2.65 -8.01 5.41
C GLY A 274 -2.58 -9.10 4.34
N ARG A 275 -3.68 -9.41 3.66
CA ARG A 275 -3.70 -10.38 2.55
C ARG A 275 -3.53 -9.78 1.15
N LYS A 276 -3.31 -8.46 1.05
CA LYS A 276 -3.10 -7.74 -0.22
C LYS A 276 -1.75 -7.01 -0.25
N ILE A 277 -0.71 -7.62 0.36
CA ILE A 277 0.60 -7.01 0.55
C ILE A 277 1.30 -6.62 -0.76
N ILE A 278 1.05 -7.32 -1.84
CA ILE A 278 1.62 -7.01 -3.17
C ILE A 278 0.88 -5.83 -3.82
N VAL A 279 -0.45 -5.76 -3.65
CA VAL A 279 -1.27 -4.59 -4.03
C VAL A 279 -0.88 -3.36 -3.22
N ASP A 280 -0.57 -3.54 -1.95
CA ASP A 280 -0.17 -2.46 -1.03
C ASP A 280 1.19 -1.86 -1.39
N THR A 281 2.03 -2.57 -2.14
CA THR A 281 3.40 -2.17 -2.45
C THR A 281 3.60 -1.90 -3.95
N TYR A 282 4.28 -2.79 -4.67
CA TYR A 282 4.77 -2.49 -6.03
C TYR A 282 4.16 -3.38 -7.12
N GLY A 283 3.07 -4.11 -6.82
CA GLY A 283 2.40 -4.96 -7.80
C GLY A 283 3.25 -6.11 -8.35
N GLY A 284 4.23 -6.56 -7.57
CA GLY A 284 5.15 -7.65 -7.95
C GLY A 284 6.44 -7.20 -8.65
N MET A 285 6.60 -5.90 -8.96
CA MET A 285 7.81 -5.40 -9.62
C MET A 285 9.00 -5.28 -8.65
N GLY A 286 8.76 -4.92 -7.40
CA GLY A 286 9.73 -4.96 -6.30
C GLY A 286 9.54 -6.21 -5.45
N ARG A 287 10.63 -6.68 -4.79
CA ARG A 287 10.59 -7.76 -3.82
C ARG A 287 9.76 -7.39 -2.59
N HIS A 288 9.35 -8.38 -1.81
CA HIS A 288 8.56 -8.17 -0.60
C HIS A 288 9.06 -9.08 0.53
N GLY A 289 9.17 -8.54 1.74
CA GLY A 289 9.63 -9.30 2.92
C GLY A 289 8.55 -10.12 3.62
N GLY A 290 7.26 -9.95 3.23
CA GLY A 290 6.12 -10.69 3.78
C GLY A 290 5.33 -9.95 4.86
N GLY A 291 5.87 -8.88 5.46
CA GLY A 291 5.20 -8.10 6.51
C GLY A 291 4.03 -7.28 5.99
N ALA A 292 2.86 -7.41 6.62
CA ALA A 292 1.69 -6.57 6.38
C ALA A 292 1.82 -5.22 7.08
N PHE A 293 1.11 -4.19 6.59
CA PHE A 293 1.15 -2.82 7.12
C PHE A 293 -0.04 -2.49 8.02
N SER A 294 -1.26 -2.69 7.51
CA SER A 294 -2.49 -2.26 8.16
C SER A 294 -2.63 -2.86 9.56
N GLY A 295 -3.14 -2.05 10.50
CA GLY A 295 -3.31 -2.43 11.90
C GLY A 295 -2.05 -2.36 12.76
N LYS A 296 -0.88 -2.09 12.19
CA LYS A 296 0.41 -2.00 12.90
C LYS A 296 0.81 -0.54 13.14
N ASP A 297 1.10 -0.17 14.39
CA ASP A 297 1.67 1.14 14.71
C ASP A 297 3.13 1.26 14.23
N PRO A 298 3.69 2.50 14.14
CA PRO A 298 5.01 2.74 13.55
C PRO A 298 6.20 2.10 14.28
N SER A 299 6.03 1.52 15.47
CA SER A 299 7.09 0.80 16.15
C SER A 299 7.40 -0.55 15.46
N LYS A 300 6.47 -1.06 14.67
CA LYS A 300 6.62 -2.28 13.90
C LYS A 300 7.40 -1.98 12.63
N VAL A 301 8.61 -2.54 12.53
CA VAL A 301 9.52 -2.32 11.39
C VAL A 301 8.95 -2.83 10.06
N ASP A 302 8.06 -3.82 10.08
CA ASP A 302 7.32 -4.27 8.89
C ASP A 302 6.71 -3.08 8.15
N ARG A 303 6.13 -2.13 8.87
CA ARG A 303 5.52 -0.94 8.29
C ARG A 303 6.51 0.20 8.15
N SER A 304 7.13 0.63 9.22
CA SER A 304 7.98 1.83 9.25
C SER A 304 9.23 1.69 8.37
N ALA A 305 9.92 0.54 8.40
CA ALA A 305 11.09 0.33 7.57
C ALA A 305 10.75 0.08 6.09
N ALA A 306 9.60 -0.51 5.76
CA ALA A 306 9.12 -0.57 4.37
C ALA A 306 8.82 0.83 3.82
N TYR A 307 8.23 1.73 4.62
CA TYR A 307 8.03 3.12 4.24
C TYR A 307 9.35 3.86 4.07
N MET A 308 10.32 3.61 4.96
CA MET A 308 11.68 4.15 4.81
C MET A 308 12.36 3.63 3.55
N GLY A 309 12.21 2.35 3.23
CA GLY A 309 12.71 1.75 2.00
C GLY A 309 12.17 2.46 0.75
N ARG A 310 10.86 2.73 0.72
CA ARG A 310 10.24 3.52 -0.34
C ARG A 310 10.82 4.92 -0.42
N TYR A 311 10.97 5.61 0.71
CA TYR A 311 11.54 6.95 0.77
C TYR A 311 12.95 7.00 0.22
N VAL A 312 13.82 6.05 0.59
CA VAL A 312 15.20 5.95 0.11
C VAL A 312 15.22 5.67 -1.39
N ALA A 313 14.57 4.60 -1.86
CA ALA A 313 14.55 4.21 -3.27
C ALA A 313 14.03 5.35 -4.16
N LYS A 314 12.95 6.02 -3.72
CA LYS A 314 12.37 7.15 -4.44
C LYS A 314 13.34 8.33 -4.57
N ASN A 315 14.08 8.64 -3.50
CA ASN A 315 15.06 9.73 -3.53
C ASN A 315 16.29 9.38 -4.39
N VAL A 316 16.72 8.11 -4.44
CA VAL A 316 17.80 7.67 -5.35
C VAL A 316 17.42 7.89 -6.80
N VAL A 317 16.21 7.47 -7.20
CA VAL A 317 15.71 7.66 -8.57
C VAL A 317 15.46 9.14 -8.87
N ALA A 318 14.87 9.89 -7.95
CA ALA A 318 14.62 11.33 -8.09
C ALA A 318 15.92 12.15 -8.20
N ALA A 319 17.01 11.69 -7.56
CA ALA A 319 18.34 12.30 -7.70
C ALA A 319 18.97 12.05 -9.08
N GLY A 320 18.39 11.18 -9.90
CA GLY A 320 18.94 10.76 -11.19
C GLY A 320 20.17 9.86 -11.06
N LEU A 321 20.34 9.18 -9.93
CA LEU A 321 21.46 8.26 -9.68
C LEU A 321 21.24 6.90 -10.33
N ALA A 322 19.99 6.50 -10.51
CA ALA A 322 19.59 5.27 -11.21
C ALA A 322 18.18 5.46 -11.82
N ASP A 323 17.83 4.65 -12.83
CA ASP A 323 16.46 4.61 -13.38
C ASP A 323 15.54 3.68 -12.57
N ARG A 324 16.15 2.71 -11.85
CA ARG A 324 15.48 1.77 -10.94
C ARG A 324 16.33 1.62 -9.68
N CYS A 325 15.67 1.48 -8.55
CA CYS A 325 16.35 1.25 -7.28
C CYS A 325 15.48 0.39 -6.38
N GLU A 326 16.05 -0.69 -5.87
CA GLU A 326 15.51 -1.48 -4.78
C GLU A 326 16.42 -1.40 -3.58
N VAL A 327 15.84 -1.31 -2.39
CA VAL A 327 16.58 -1.26 -1.13
C VAL A 327 16.03 -2.36 -0.24
N GLN A 328 16.91 -3.20 0.33
CA GLN A 328 16.56 -4.19 1.34
C GLN A 328 17.12 -3.77 2.70
N PHE A 329 16.32 -3.91 3.73
CA PHE A 329 16.75 -3.84 5.13
C PHE A 329 16.46 -5.16 5.82
N ALA A 330 17.37 -5.59 6.69
CA ALA A 330 17.13 -6.71 7.60
C ALA A 330 17.31 -6.23 9.03
N TYR A 331 16.39 -6.60 9.91
CA TYR A 331 16.45 -6.29 11.35
C TYR A 331 16.48 -7.58 12.16
N ALA A 332 17.14 -7.50 13.33
CA ALA A 332 17.05 -8.49 14.39
C ALA A 332 16.32 -7.88 15.58
N ILE A 333 15.49 -8.68 16.25
CA ILE A 333 14.72 -8.25 17.43
C ILE A 333 15.65 -7.64 18.48
N GLY A 334 15.26 -6.50 19.05
CA GLY A 334 16.01 -5.80 20.10
C GLY A 334 17.25 -5.03 19.59
N HIS A 335 17.65 -5.14 18.32
CA HIS A 335 18.77 -4.40 17.76
C HIS A 335 18.33 -3.03 17.20
N PRO A 336 19.04 -1.93 17.55
CA PRO A 336 18.68 -0.59 17.09
C PRO A 336 19.17 -0.29 15.66
N GLN A 337 20.07 -1.09 15.11
CA GLN A 337 20.57 -0.95 13.75
C GLN A 337 20.10 -2.10 12.87
N PRO A 338 19.87 -1.89 11.57
CA PRO A 338 19.70 -3.01 10.66
C PRO A 338 20.95 -3.87 10.62
N VAL A 339 20.79 -5.19 10.53
CA VAL A 339 21.90 -6.14 10.40
C VAL A 339 22.49 -6.14 8.99
N SER A 340 21.70 -5.70 8.01
CA SER A 340 22.15 -5.48 6.62
C SER A 340 21.33 -4.42 5.92
N ILE A 341 21.99 -3.74 4.97
CA ILE A 341 21.38 -2.83 4.00
C ILE A 341 21.97 -3.21 2.65
N HIS A 342 21.11 -3.48 1.67
CA HIS A 342 21.51 -3.78 0.31
C HIS A 342 20.76 -2.90 -0.68
N ILE A 343 21.47 -2.39 -1.70
CA ILE A 343 20.91 -1.58 -2.78
C ILE A 343 21.19 -2.30 -4.09
N ASP A 344 20.15 -2.41 -4.92
CA ASP A 344 20.21 -2.99 -6.26
C ASP A 344 19.61 -1.97 -7.24
N THR A 345 20.40 -1.52 -8.17
CA THR A 345 19.96 -0.61 -9.23
C THR A 345 19.62 -1.32 -10.53
N PHE A 346 19.68 -2.64 -10.54
CA PHE A 346 19.41 -3.48 -11.72
C PHE A 346 20.26 -3.07 -12.94
N GLY A 347 21.49 -2.62 -12.70
CA GLY A 347 22.40 -2.14 -13.75
C GLY A 347 21.99 -0.80 -14.39
N THR A 348 21.06 -0.06 -13.80
CA THR A 348 20.59 1.24 -14.33
C THR A 348 21.27 2.45 -13.67
N HIS A 349 22.26 2.22 -12.83
CA HIS A 349 23.03 3.27 -12.15
C HIS A 349 23.73 4.20 -13.14
N LYS A 350 23.84 5.47 -12.75
CA LYS A 350 24.54 6.53 -13.51
C LYS A 350 25.89 6.91 -12.88
N VAL A 351 26.14 6.43 -11.66
CA VAL A 351 27.40 6.52 -10.91
C VAL A 351 27.69 5.16 -10.30
N ASN A 352 28.89 4.89 -9.80
CA ASN A 352 29.21 3.61 -9.17
C ASN A 352 28.19 3.27 -8.07
N GLU A 353 27.67 2.06 -8.08
CA GLU A 353 26.62 1.59 -7.16
C GLU A 353 27.09 1.60 -5.69
N GLU A 354 28.37 1.32 -5.43
CA GLU A 354 28.96 1.47 -4.09
C GLU A 354 28.91 2.93 -3.58
N ASN A 355 29.05 3.91 -4.47
CA ASN A 355 28.90 5.32 -4.10
C ASN A 355 27.45 5.66 -3.75
N ILE A 356 26.48 5.06 -4.45
CA ILE A 356 25.05 5.21 -4.09
C ILE A 356 24.81 4.63 -2.71
N GLU A 357 25.32 3.44 -2.43
CA GLU A 357 25.16 2.80 -1.11
C GLU A 357 25.80 3.63 0.02
N LYS A 358 27.01 4.14 -0.17
CA LYS A 358 27.70 5.04 0.78
C LYS A 358 26.88 6.33 1.01
N ALA A 359 26.38 6.94 -0.08
CA ALA A 359 25.56 8.14 0.01
C ALA A 359 24.27 7.89 0.78
N VAL A 360 23.60 6.78 0.54
CA VAL A 360 22.37 6.38 1.27
C VAL A 360 22.68 6.21 2.77
N LYS A 361 23.74 5.51 3.14
CA LYS A 361 24.15 5.34 4.55
C LYS A 361 24.55 6.66 5.23
N THR A 362 24.99 7.65 4.44
CA THR A 362 25.36 8.98 4.96
C THR A 362 24.16 9.89 5.16
N VAL A 363 23.16 9.82 4.24
CA VAL A 363 22.04 10.77 4.21
C VAL A 363 20.87 10.32 5.08
N PHE A 364 20.70 9.01 5.32
CA PHE A 364 19.57 8.46 6.05
C PHE A 364 20.03 7.72 7.32
N SER A 365 19.20 7.78 8.35
CA SER A 365 19.30 6.89 9.51
C SER A 365 18.25 5.79 9.42
N PHE A 366 18.66 4.56 9.72
CA PHE A 366 17.83 3.37 9.62
C PHE A 366 17.45 2.79 11.00
N LYS A 367 17.75 3.51 12.08
CA LYS A 367 17.29 3.14 13.41
C LYS A 367 15.76 3.27 13.49
N PRO A 368 15.03 2.32 14.09
CA PRO A 368 13.56 2.38 14.16
C PRO A 368 13.02 3.70 14.70
N ALA A 369 13.60 4.24 15.77
CA ALA A 369 13.21 5.53 16.35
C ALA A 369 13.44 6.72 15.39
N ASP A 370 14.56 6.69 14.67
CA ASP A 370 14.90 7.75 13.71
C ASP A 370 13.99 7.69 12.48
N ILE A 371 13.61 6.49 12.00
CA ILE A 371 12.64 6.32 10.92
C ILE A 371 11.30 6.95 11.29
N VAL A 372 10.80 6.66 12.49
CA VAL A 372 9.54 7.23 13.01
C VAL A 372 9.60 8.75 13.02
N THR A 373 10.74 9.32 13.44
CA THR A 373 10.95 10.77 13.51
C THR A 373 11.10 11.39 12.10
N GLN A 374 11.98 10.83 11.26
CA GLN A 374 12.24 11.33 9.90
C GLN A 374 10.98 11.38 9.04
N LEU A 375 10.16 10.33 9.14
CA LEU A 375 8.92 10.22 8.39
C LEU A 375 7.70 10.80 9.14
N ASN A 376 7.90 11.30 10.38
CA ASN A 376 6.84 11.86 11.22
C ASN A 376 5.60 10.93 11.29
N LEU A 377 5.82 9.68 11.72
CA LEU A 377 4.82 8.61 11.64
C LEU A 377 3.83 8.58 12.82
N LEU A 378 4.08 9.30 13.93
CA LEU A 378 3.19 9.31 15.10
C LEU A 378 1.98 10.23 14.89
N ARG A 379 1.20 9.95 13.85
CA ARG A 379 0.02 10.72 13.44
C ARG A 379 -1.09 9.78 12.95
N PRO A 380 -2.38 10.14 13.08
CA PRO A 380 -3.50 9.38 12.55
C PRO A 380 -3.65 9.61 11.03
N ILE A 381 -2.81 8.94 10.22
CA ILE A 381 -2.76 9.08 8.76
C ILE A 381 -2.95 7.76 8.01
N TYR A 382 -3.14 6.66 8.74
CA TYR A 382 -3.02 5.32 8.20
C TYR A 382 -4.24 4.86 7.43
N SER A 383 -5.45 5.22 7.84
CA SER A 383 -6.68 4.94 7.09
C SER A 383 -6.65 5.47 5.65
N LYS A 384 -5.91 6.57 5.38
CA LYS A 384 -5.73 7.13 4.03
C LYS A 384 -4.83 6.27 3.15
N THR A 385 -4.08 5.34 3.72
CA THR A 385 -3.09 4.54 2.99
C THR A 385 -3.62 3.19 2.54
N THR A 386 -4.68 2.68 3.16
CA THR A 386 -5.16 1.31 3.02
C THR A 386 -5.58 0.90 1.62
N ASN A 387 -6.11 1.83 0.82
CA ASN A 387 -6.65 1.53 -0.50
C ASN A 387 -5.77 2.08 -1.62
N TYR A 388 -5.65 1.31 -2.72
CA TYR A 388 -4.89 1.70 -3.92
C TYR A 388 -3.41 1.94 -3.65
N GLY A 389 -2.80 1.06 -2.85
CA GLY A 389 -1.38 1.04 -2.49
C GLY A 389 -1.00 2.05 -1.41
N HIS A 390 0.02 1.71 -0.63
CA HIS A 390 0.64 2.61 0.35
C HIS A 390 1.66 3.55 -0.31
N PHE A 391 2.08 3.24 -1.54
CA PHE A 391 3.09 3.98 -2.30
C PHE A 391 2.51 4.61 -3.58
N GLY A 392 3.17 5.65 -4.09
CA GLY A 392 2.73 6.37 -5.27
C GLY A 392 1.55 7.33 -5.00
N LYS A 393 1.36 7.77 -3.76
CA LYS A 393 0.35 8.77 -3.39
C LYS A 393 0.92 10.20 -3.50
N GLU A 394 0.09 11.15 -3.91
CA GLU A 394 0.47 12.57 -4.05
C GLU A 394 0.08 13.42 -2.82
N ASP A 395 -0.52 12.82 -1.81
CA ASP A 395 -0.94 13.50 -0.59
C ASP A 395 0.29 14.01 0.18
N LYS A 396 0.30 15.30 0.53
CA LYS A 396 1.41 15.95 1.25
C LYS A 396 1.68 15.36 2.63
N GLU A 397 0.68 14.72 3.23
CA GLU A 397 0.81 14.07 4.53
C GLU A 397 1.58 12.74 4.43
N ILE A 398 1.70 12.16 3.25
CA ILE A 398 2.42 10.91 2.99
C ILE A 398 3.92 11.20 2.83
N THR A 399 4.61 11.25 3.95
CA THR A 399 5.98 11.77 4.04
C THR A 399 7.01 10.90 3.33
N TRP A 400 6.80 9.59 3.24
CA TRP A 400 7.69 8.66 2.53
C TRP A 400 7.64 8.79 1.00
N GLU A 401 6.75 9.64 0.48
CA GLU A 401 6.70 9.99 -0.94
C GLU A 401 7.46 11.28 -1.28
N LYS A 402 8.07 11.95 -0.29
CA LYS A 402 8.89 13.15 -0.53
C LYS A 402 10.21 12.82 -1.23
N THR A 403 10.72 13.77 -2.01
CA THR A 403 12.01 13.68 -2.72
C THR A 403 13.00 14.72 -2.25
N ASP A 404 12.85 15.18 -1.01
CA ASP A 404 13.61 16.27 -0.39
C ASP A 404 15.08 15.91 -0.10
N LYS A 405 15.45 14.63 -0.15
CA LYS A 405 16.82 14.15 0.01
C LYS A 405 17.59 13.97 -1.31
N ALA A 406 16.93 14.13 -2.46
CA ALA A 406 17.54 13.89 -3.77
C ALA A 406 18.81 14.73 -4.01
N VAL A 407 18.80 16.03 -3.63
CA VAL A 407 19.95 16.91 -3.78
C VAL A 407 21.12 16.47 -2.90
N ALA A 408 20.85 16.11 -1.63
CA ALA A 408 21.87 15.64 -0.69
C ALA A 408 22.50 14.32 -1.17
N LEU A 409 21.66 13.37 -1.64
CA LEU A 409 22.14 12.11 -2.22
C LEU A 409 23.05 12.34 -3.43
N LYS A 410 22.63 13.21 -4.36
CA LYS A 410 23.41 13.53 -5.57
C LYS A 410 24.78 14.12 -5.22
N LYS A 411 24.84 14.90 -4.14
CA LYS A 411 26.13 15.46 -3.65
C LYS A 411 27.00 14.40 -3.00
N ALA A 412 26.41 13.51 -2.20
CA ALA A 412 27.14 12.49 -1.45
C ALA A 412 27.62 11.31 -2.32
N ALA A 413 26.98 11.06 -3.48
CA ALA A 413 27.33 9.98 -4.40
C ALA A 413 28.42 10.36 -5.44
N ARG A 414 28.94 11.59 -5.41
CA ARG A 414 30.06 12.07 -6.23
C ARG A 414 31.39 11.69 -5.59
#